data_6c109816919f025250ae1e2b9a9ee63b
#
_entry.id   6c109816919f025250ae1e2b9a9ee63b
#
_cell.length_a   1.000
_cell.length_b   1.000
_cell.length_c   1.000
_cell.angle_alpha   90.00
_cell.angle_beta   90.00
_cell.angle_gamma   90.00
#
_symmetry.space_group_name_H-M   'P 1'
#
loop_
_entity.id
_entity.type
_entity.pdbx_description
1 polymer ?
#
loop_
_entity_poly.entity_id
_entity_poly.type
_entity_poly.pdbx_seq_one_letter_code
_entity_poly.pdbx_strand_id
1 'polypeptide(L)'
;MSDITEALRERVLAAAVDKQPLRIRGGGTKDFYGNPPVGELLETAGHAGIVAYEPTELVVTVRAGTRLAELEAALAEQGQMLAFEPPHFGGGERKSQPPHFGDATVGGCVAAGLSGPRRATAGAARDYVLGVKLLSGSGEILN
;
A
#
# COMPACT_ATOMS: atom_id res chain seq x y z
N MET A 1 -6.01 17.19 1.59
CA MET A 1 -4.82 16.31 1.62
C MET A 1 -3.99 16.59 0.37
N SER A 2 -2.76 17.01 0.53
CA SER A 2 -1.91 17.34 -0.62
C SER A 2 -1.54 16.08 -1.38
N ASP A 3 -1.63 16.14 -2.70
CA ASP A 3 -1.10 15.09 -3.56
C ASP A 3 0.42 15.20 -3.59
N ILE A 4 1.11 14.23 -3.03
CA ILE A 4 2.59 14.19 -2.97
C ILE A 4 3.19 13.47 -4.18
N THR A 5 2.39 13.15 -5.20
CA THR A 5 2.84 12.40 -6.38
C THR A 5 4.02 13.07 -7.07
N GLU A 6 3.98 14.41 -7.23
CA GLU A 6 5.08 15.14 -7.87
C GLU A 6 6.35 15.10 -7.03
N ALA A 7 6.25 15.23 -5.72
CA ALA A 7 7.40 15.12 -4.82
C ALA A 7 8.04 13.72 -4.87
N LEU A 8 7.22 12.67 -4.93
CA LEU A 8 7.71 11.29 -5.12
C LEU A 8 8.40 11.14 -6.48
N ARG A 9 7.81 11.70 -7.53
CA ARG A 9 8.37 11.68 -8.88
C ARG A 9 9.72 12.38 -8.95
N GLU A 10 9.85 13.58 -8.39
CA GLU A 10 11.12 14.32 -8.32
C GLU A 10 12.20 13.51 -7.61
N ARG A 11 11.86 12.84 -6.50
CA ARG A 11 12.80 11.97 -5.77
C ARG A 11 13.25 10.77 -6.59
N VAL A 12 12.34 10.13 -7.33
CA VAL A 12 12.66 9.01 -8.22
C VAL A 12 13.61 9.47 -9.34
N LEU A 13 13.32 10.62 -9.96
CA LEU A 13 14.15 11.18 -11.02
C LEU A 13 15.56 11.55 -10.51
N ALA A 14 15.66 12.19 -9.36
CA ALA A 14 16.94 12.53 -8.74
C ALA A 14 17.77 11.27 -8.45
N ALA A 15 17.15 10.25 -7.84
CA ALA A 15 17.80 8.99 -7.55
C ALA A 15 18.29 8.27 -8.82
N ALA A 16 17.52 8.34 -9.92
CA ALA A 16 17.90 7.77 -11.21
C ALA A 16 19.15 8.46 -11.80
N VAL A 17 19.22 9.80 -11.73
CA VAL A 17 20.38 10.58 -12.17
C VAL A 17 21.62 10.22 -11.36
N ASP A 18 21.48 10.14 -10.05
CA ASP A 18 22.59 9.88 -9.13
C ASP A 18 22.93 8.38 -9.02
N LYS A 19 22.16 7.52 -9.70
CA LYS A 19 22.26 6.05 -9.62
C LYS A 19 22.16 5.54 -8.18
N GLN A 20 21.35 6.20 -7.37
CA GLN A 20 21.09 5.82 -5.98
C GLN A 20 19.93 4.84 -5.90
N PRO A 21 20.10 3.69 -5.25
CA PRO A 21 18.98 2.78 -5.01
C PRO A 21 17.99 3.40 -4.04
N LEU A 22 16.70 3.20 -4.29
CA LEU A 22 15.62 3.62 -3.41
C LEU A 22 15.01 2.41 -2.70
N ARG A 23 14.71 2.59 -1.42
CA ARG A 23 13.95 1.65 -0.61
C ARG A 23 12.55 2.21 -0.41
N ILE A 24 11.56 1.64 -1.10
CA ILE A 24 10.16 2.06 -1.01
C ILE A 24 9.56 1.48 0.26
N ARG A 25 8.94 2.33 1.08
CA ARG A 25 8.34 1.93 2.35
C ARG A 25 7.00 2.63 2.57
N GLY A 26 5.95 1.83 2.82
CA GLY A 26 4.67 2.31 3.33
C GLY A 26 4.66 2.33 4.87
N GLY A 27 3.81 1.52 5.51
CA GLY A 27 3.76 1.40 6.97
C GLY A 27 4.90 0.59 7.60
N GLY A 28 5.76 -0.05 6.81
CA GLY A 28 6.88 -0.84 7.31
C GLY A 28 6.51 -2.19 7.95
N THR A 29 5.27 -2.63 7.83
CA THR A 29 4.77 -3.85 8.47
C THR A 29 5.36 -5.14 7.92
N LYS A 30 6.06 -5.07 6.80
CA LYS A 30 6.72 -6.20 6.13
C LYS A 30 8.24 -6.04 6.05
N ASP A 31 8.83 -5.16 6.85
CA ASP A 31 10.29 -4.95 6.88
C ASP A 31 11.06 -6.23 7.28
N PHE A 32 10.39 -7.16 7.95
CA PHE A 32 10.95 -8.48 8.31
C PHE A 32 10.95 -9.47 7.15
N TYR A 33 10.24 -9.18 6.06
CA TYR A 33 9.98 -10.11 4.97
C TYR A 33 10.96 -9.88 3.82
N GLY A 34 11.61 -10.96 3.36
CA GLY A 34 12.57 -10.91 2.27
C GLY A 34 13.99 -10.54 2.73
N ASN A 35 14.81 -10.15 1.77
CA ASN A 35 16.18 -9.71 2.03
C ASN A 35 16.23 -8.33 2.69
N PRO A 36 17.27 -8.00 3.46
CA PRO A 36 17.46 -6.67 4.01
C PRO A 36 17.42 -5.61 2.90
N PRO A 37 16.53 -4.61 3.00
CA PRO A 37 16.42 -3.59 1.97
C PRO A 37 17.63 -2.66 1.99
N VAL A 38 18.09 -2.27 0.80
CA VAL A 38 19.22 -1.34 0.60
C VAL A 38 18.72 -0.13 -0.17
N GLY A 39 19.19 1.05 0.19
CA GLY A 39 18.90 2.29 -0.53
C GLY A 39 18.36 3.40 0.36
N GLU A 40 18.24 4.59 -0.24
CA GLU A 40 17.64 5.75 0.40
C GLU A 40 16.14 5.53 0.58
N LEU A 41 15.60 5.92 1.73
CA LEU A 41 14.20 5.72 2.05
C LEU A 41 13.29 6.61 1.19
N LEU A 42 12.36 5.99 0.46
CA LEU A 42 11.25 6.64 -0.22
C LEU A 42 9.95 6.27 0.51
N GLU A 43 9.49 7.19 1.36
CA GLU A 43 8.25 6.98 2.11
C GLU A 43 7.02 7.27 1.27
N THR A 44 6.11 6.30 1.22
CA THR A 44 4.85 6.39 0.47
C THR A 44 3.62 6.53 1.39
N ALA A 45 3.79 6.40 2.71
CA ALA A 45 2.69 6.48 3.67
C ALA A 45 1.93 7.82 3.61
N GLY A 46 2.61 8.91 3.24
CA GLY A 46 1.98 10.24 3.08
C GLY A 46 1.08 10.35 1.83
N HIS A 47 1.21 9.44 0.86
CA HIS A 47 0.33 9.38 -0.32
C HIS A 47 -0.93 8.59 0.04
N ALA A 48 -1.78 9.14 0.89
CA ALA A 48 -2.92 8.47 1.49
C ALA A 48 -4.26 9.15 1.16
N GLY A 49 -5.33 8.43 1.34
CA GLY A 49 -6.71 8.86 1.22
C GLY A 49 -7.52 8.04 0.22
N ILE A 50 -8.81 7.94 0.51
CA ILE A 50 -9.81 7.37 -0.40
C ILE A 50 -10.15 8.46 -1.43
N VAL A 51 -9.92 8.18 -2.71
CA VAL A 51 -10.16 9.11 -3.81
C VAL A 51 -11.61 9.07 -4.26
N ALA A 52 -12.16 7.87 -4.39
CA ALA A 52 -13.56 7.65 -4.76
C ALA A 52 -14.02 6.30 -4.18
N TYR A 53 -15.27 6.24 -3.81
CA TYR A 53 -15.91 5.01 -3.35
C TYR A 53 -17.35 4.94 -3.84
N GLU A 54 -17.63 3.92 -4.61
CA GLU A 54 -18.96 3.62 -5.16
C GLU A 54 -19.45 2.27 -4.62
N PRO A 55 -20.12 2.26 -3.44
CA PRO A 55 -20.53 1.03 -2.78
C PRO A 55 -21.43 0.14 -3.64
N THR A 56 -22.30 0.73 -4.45
CA THR A 56 -23.23 0.00 -5.33
C THR A 56 -22.52 -0.72 -6.47
N GLU A 57 -21.39 -0.18 -6.91
CA GLU A 57 -20.53 -0.78 -7.96
C GLU A 57 -19.45 -1.69 -7.36
N LEU A 58 -19.34 -1.76 -6.03
CA LEU A 58 -18.31 -2.51 -5.31
C LEU A 58 -16.88 -2.07 -5.69
N VAL A 59 -16.70 -0.78 -5.95
CA VAL A 59 -15.41 -0.21 -6.39
C VAL A 59 -14.96 0.91 -5.47
N VAL A 60 -13.69 0.87 -5.09
CA VAL A 60 -13.03 1.93 -4.35
C VAL A 60 -11.70 2.27 -4.99
N THR A 61 -11.40 3.55 -5.11
CA THR A 61 -10.11 4.06 -5.55
C THR A 61 -9.40 4.72 -4.38
N VAL A 62 -8.21 4.22 -4.07
CA VAL A 62 -7.43 4.68 -2.92
C VAL A 62 -5.98 4.96 -3.30
N ARG A 63 -5.35 5.89 -2.60
CA ARG A 63 -3.91 6.11 -2.70
C ARG A 63 -3.14 5.03 -1.96
N ALA A 64 -1.95 4.69 -2.46
CA ALA A 64 -1.15 3.57 -1.98
C ALA A 64 -0.77 3.65 -0.49
N GLY A 65 -0.58 4.85 0.05
CA GLY A 65 -0.26 5.07 1.47
C GLY A 65 -1.44 4.96 2.42
N THR A 66 -2.66 4.80 1.91
CA THR A 66 -3.85 4.63 2.76
C THR A 66 -3.70 3.39 3.63
N ARG A 67 -3.98 3.52 4.92
CA ARG A 67 -3.95 2.38 5.83
C ARG A 67 -5.05 1.38 5.50
N LEU A 68 -4.73 0.09 5.53
CA LEU A 68 -5.73 -0.97 5.32
C LEU A 68 -6.87 -0.85 6.34
N ALA A 69 -6.55 -0.57 7.61
CA ALA A 69 -7.56 -0.40 8.65
C ALA A 69 -8.54 0.75 8.35
N GLU A 70 -8.06 1.85 7.75
CA GLU A 70 -8.91 2.97 7.33
C GLU A 70 -9.84 2.57 6.18
N LEU A 71 -9.30 1.87 5.18
CA LEU A 71 -10.10 1.36 4.08
C LEU A 71 -11.15 0.35 4.57
N GLU A 72 -10.75 -0.60 5.39
CA GLU A 72 -11.66 -1.62 5.94
C GLU A 72 -12.77 -0.99 6.79
N ALA A 73 -12.47 0.05 7.57
CA ALA A 73 -13.48 0.79 8.33
C ALA A 73 -14.51 1.47 7.40
N ALA A 74 -14.03 2.14 6.34
CA ALA A 74 -14.94 2.77 5.37
C ALA A 74 -15.81 1.74 4.62
N LEU A 75 -15.28 0.57 4.28
CA LEU A 75 -16.04 -0.51 3.68
C LEU A 75 -17.09 -1.08 4.66
N ALA A 76 -16.71 -1.26 5.92
CA ALA A 76 -17.59 -1.79 6.96
C ALA A 76 -18.81 -0.90 7.21
N GLU A 77 -18.68 0.42 7.09
CA GLU A 77 -19.82 1.37 7.18
C GLU A 77 -20.90 1.08 6.13
N GLN A 78 -20.53 0.47 5.01
CA GLN A 78 -21.42 0.05 3.92
C GLN A 78 -21.72 -1.45 3.92
N GLY A 79 -21.37 -2.16 5.01
CA GLY A 79 -21.55 -3.61 5.11
C GLY A 79 -20.68 -4.41 4.15
N GLN A 80 -19.55 -3.85 3.70
CA GLN A 80 -18.64 -4.45 2.74
C GLN A 80 -17.29 -4.81 3.39
N MET A 81 -16.52 -5.64 2.72
CA MET A 81 -15.21 -6.08 3.19
C MET A 81 -14.28 -6.42 2.03
N LEU A 82 -12.97 -6.47 2.28
CA LEU A 82 -11.99 -7.05 1.37
C LEU A 82 -12.04 -8.58 1.50
N ALA A 83 -12.67 -9.26 0.54
CA ALA A 83 -12.96 -10.68 0.62
C ALA A 83 -11.70 -11.58 0.65
N PHE A 84 -10.57 -11.12 0.12
CA PHE A 84 -9.30 -11.85 0.15
C PHE A 84 -8.56 -11.79 1.49
N GLU A 85 -9.11 -11.09 2.49
CA GLU A 85 -8.59 -10.99 3.84
C GLU A 85 -7.09 -10.60 3.88
N PRO A 86 -6.74 -9.34 3.55
CA PRO A 86 -5.35 -8.92 3.57
C PRO A 86 -4.75 -9.05 4.97
N PRO A 87 -3.57 -9.66 5.12
CA PRO A 87 -2.94 -9.78 6.42
C PRO A 87 -2.42 -8.44 6.92
N HIS A 88 -2.71 -8.14 8.19
CA HIS A 88 -2.13 -7.02 8.93
C HIS A 88 -0.95 -7.54 9.75
N PHE A 89 0.27 -7.28 9.32
CA PHE A 89 1.44 -7.54 10.12
C PHE A 89 1.73 -6.35 11.05
N GLY A 90 2.29 -6.60 12.24
CA GLY A 90 2.65 -5.56 13.19
C GLY A 90 2.02 -5.70 14.58
N GLY A 91 1.25 -6.76 14.84
CA GLY A 91 0.65 -7.08 16.14
C GLY A 91 1.54 -7.89 17.09
N GLY A 92 2.83 -8.04 16.82
CA GLY A 92 3.75 -8.77 17.69
C GLY A 92 4.17 -7.94 18.91
N GLU A 93 4.40 -8.62 20.06
CA GLU A 93 4.73 -8.05 21.38
C GLU A 93 6.03 -7.22 21.47
N ARG A 94 6.52 -6.65 20.40
CA ARG A 94 7.65 -5.72 20.47
C ARG A 94 7.15 -4.33 20.86
N LYS A 95 6.95 -4.16 22.15
CA LYS A 95 6.40 -2.96 22.81
C LYS A 95 7.21 -1.68 22.65
N SER A 96 8.23 -1.62 21.82
CA SER A 96 9.16 -0.48 21.88
C SER A 96 9.52 0.17 20.54
N GLN A 97 9.06 -0.34 19.38
CA GLN A 97 9.31 0.34 18.10
C GLN A 97 8.24 0.04 17.04
N PRO A 98 7.85 1.01 16.18
CA PRO A 98 6.99 0.79 15.03
C PRO A 98 7.61 -0.26 14.05
N PRO A 99 6.79 -0.96 13.26
CA PRO A 99 5.38 -0.67 12.96
C PRO A 99 4.37 -1.25 13.96
N HIS A 100 3.25 -0.54 14.12
CA HIS A 100 2.14 -0.96 14.96
C HIS A 100 1.07 -1.68 14.14
N PHE A 101 0.22 -2.46 14.83
CA PHE A 101 -0.99 -2.99 14.21
C PHE A 101 -1.81 -1.83 13.62
N GLY A 102 -2.24 -1.97 12.37
CA GLY A 102 -2.96 -0.93 11.65
C GLY A 102 -2.09 -0.03 10.77
N ASP A 103 -0.77 -0.19 10.77
CA ASP A 103 0.12 0.57 9.91
C ASP A 103 0.26 -0.01 8.48
N ALA A 104 -0.25 -1.22 8.23
CA ALA A 104 -0.27 -1.82 6.90
C ALA A 104 -1.00 -0.90 5.90
N THR A 105 -0.40 -0.69 4.73
CA THR A 105 -0.96 0.17 3.68
C THR A 105 -1.52 -0.62 2.51
N VAL A 106 -2.45 -0.03 1.78
CA VAL A 106 -3.03 -0.62 0.56
C VAL A 106 -1.95 -0.91 -0.47
N GLY A 107 -1.02 0.02 -0.69
CA GLY A 107 0.11 -0.19 -1.62
C GLY A 107 1.01 -1.34 -1.20
N GLY A 108 1.31 -1.46 0.09
CA GLY A 108 2.08 -2.57 0.63
C GLY A 108 1.36 -3.92 0.51
N CYS A 109 0.05 -3.93 0.69
CA CYS A 109 -0.80 -5.10 0.49
C CYS A 109 -0.77 -5.58 -0.98
N VAL A 110 -1.00 -4.66 -1.93
CA VAL A 110 -0.99 -4.97 -3.36
C VAL A 110 0.40 -5.40 -3.83
N ALA A 111 1.45 -4.69 -3.42
CA ALA A 111 2.83 -5.00 -3.78
C ALA A 111 3.28 -6.39 -3.29
N ALA A 112 2.87 -6.78 -2.10
CA ALA A 112 3.18 -8.10 -1.55
C ALA A 112 2.29 -9.22 -2.12
N GLY A 113 1.08 -8.88 -2.59
CA GLY A 113 0.11 -9.84 -3.14
C GLY A 113 -0.38 -10.88 -2.13
N LEU A 114 -0.26 -10.58 -0.83
CA LEU A 114 -0.64 -11.52 0.22
C LEU A 114 -2.14 -11.50 0.49
N SER A 115 -2.67 -12.66 0.80
CA SER A 115 -4.08 -12.88 1.10
C SER A 115 -4.22 -13.81 2.31
N GLY A 116 -5.36 -13.74 2.99
CA GLY A 116 -5.67 -14.59 4.13
C GLY A 116 -6.28 -15.94 3.75
N PRO A 117 -6.84 -16.65 4.74
CA PRO A 117 -7.37 -18.01 4.57
C PRO A 117 -8.48 -18.12 3.52
N ARG A 118 -9.27 -17.08 3.33
CA ARG A 118 -10.34 -17.05 2.31
C ARG A 118 -9.85 -17.10 0.87
N ARG A 119 -8.55 -16.96 0.64
CA ARG A 119 -7.98 -17.04 -0.70
C ARG A 119 -8.44 -18.26 -1.48
N ALA A 120 -8.60 -19.39 -0.79
CA ALA A 120 -9.01 -20.65 -1.41
C ALA A 120 -10.42 -20.60 -2.05
N THR A 121 -11.30 -19.76 -1.53
CA THR A 121 -12.70 -19.64 -1.98
C THR A 121 -13.01 -18.28 -2.59
N ALA A 122 -12.47 -17.20 -2.02
CA ALA A 122 -12.74 -15.84 -2.46
C ALA A 122 -11.81 -15.34 -3.57
N GLY A 123 -10.62 -15.93 -3.71
CA GLY A 123 -9.58 -15.49 -4.64
C GLY A 123 -8.48 -14.68 -3.96
N ALA A 124 -7.44 -14.36 -4.73
CA ALA A 124 -6.26 -13.63 -4.27
C ALA A 124 -6.44 -12.12 -4.39
N ALA A 125 -5.60 -11.34 -3.73
CA ALA A 125 -5.61 -9.87 -3.82
C ALA A 125 -5.64 -9.37 -5.26
N ARG A 126 -4.84 -9.97 -6.16
CA ARG A 126 -4.77 -9.62 -7.58
C ARG A 126 -6.12 -9.72 -8.32
N ASP A 127 -7.01 -10.59 -7.87
CA ASP A 127 -8.32 -10.81 -8.51
C ASP A 127 -9.29 -9.67 -8.21
N TYR A 128 -8.96 -8.82 -7.22
CA TYR A 128 -9.75 -7.66 -6.80
C TYR A 128 -9.18 -6.32 -7.26
N VAL A 129 -7.97 -6.31 -7.83
CA VAL A 129 -7.35 -5.09 -8.35
C VAL A 129 -7.79 -4.86 -9.78
N LEU A 130 -8.64 -3.85 -9.99
CA LEU A 130 -9.17 -3.49 -11.31
C LEU A 130 -8.19 -2.66 -12.13
N GLY A 131 -7.33 -1.89 -11.48
CA GLY A 131 -6.32 -1.07 -12.13
C GLY A 131 -5.41 -0.40 -11.13
N VAL A 132 -4.26 0.05 -11.60
CA VAL A 132 -3.29 0.78 -10.79
C VAL A 132 -2.77 1.98 -11.57
N LYS A 133 -2.52 3.08 -10.85
CA LYS A 133 -1.69 4.17 -11.34
C LYS A 133 -0.29 3.94 -10.77
N LEU A 134 0.70 3.80 -11.63
CA LEU A 134 2.06 3.43 -11.27
C LEU A 134 3.03 4.57 -11.58
N LEU A 135 3.86 4.93 -10.62
CA LEU A 135 5.06 5.74 -10.85
C LEU A 135 6.23 4.82 -11.16
N SER A 136 6.73 4.88 -12.40
CA SER A 136 7.84 4.06 -12.86
C SER A 136 9.20 4.57 -12.36
N GLY A 137 10.24 3.74 -12.46
CA GLY A 137 11.62 4.15 -12.15
C GLY A 137 12.19 5.20 -13.10
N SER A 138 11.57 5.44 -14.27
CA SER A 138 11.89 6.54 -15.18
C SER A 138 11.14 7.85 -14.87
N GLY A 139 10.33 7.87 -13.80
CA GLY A 139 9.52 9.02 -13.43
C GLY A 139 8.24 9.18 -14.26
N GLU A 140 7.87 8.19 -15.07
CA GLU A 140 6.62 8.21 -15.83
C GLU A 140 5.45 7.74 -14.96
N ILE A 141 4.30 8.36 -15.14
CA ILE A 141 3.05 7.90 -14.54
C ILE A 141 2.30 7.06 -15.57
N LEU A 142 2.12 5.79 -15.26
CA LEU A 142 1.43 4.81 -16.08
C LEU A 142 0.04 4.53 -15.49
N ASN A 143 -0.96 4.33 -16.37
CA ASN A 143 -2.34 3.96 -16.01
C ASN A 143 -2.72 2.61 -16.61
#